data_f192754eb15d6609ee3af22f87607563
#
_entry.id   f192754eb15d6609ee3af22f87607563
#
_cell.length_a   1.000
_cell.length_b   1.000
_cell.length_c   1.000
_cell.angle_alpha   90.00
_cell.angle_beta   90.00
_cell.angle_gamma   90.00
#
_symmetry.space_group_name_H-M   'P 1'
#
loop_
_entity.id
_entity.type
_entity.pdbx_description
1 polymer ?
#
loop_
_entity_poly.entity_id
_entity_poly.type
_entity_poly.pdbx_seq_one_letter_code
_entity_poly.pdbx_strand_id
1 'polypeptide(L)'
;ENRADLAVHSLKDVPMDLPEGFVLVAVGERANPFDALVSNRYERLEELPEGAVVGTSSLRREAQLRARFPHLQVKPLRGNVQTRLAKLDNGDYDAIILAAAGLERLQLHGRIRSLLPPSDSLPAAGQGALGIEIAAHRTDLVDILLPLNHAQTAACVTAERALARALGGSCQVPLGAYCTADEHGLLTLHGLVAHP
;
A
#
# COMPACT_ATOMS: atom_id res chain seq x y z
N GLU A 1 -6.82 10.05 26.17
CA GLU A 1 -7.96 11.00 26.26
C GLU A 1 -9.32 10.28 26.34
N ASN A 2 -9.37 8.94 26.34
CA ASN A 2 -10.59 8.08 26.36
C ASN A 2 -11.66 8.51 25.32
N ARG A 3 -11.22 8.87 24.11
CA ARG A 3 -12.10 9.31 23.02
C ARG A 3 -12.37 8.22 21.99
N ALA A 4 -11.59 7.16 21.99
CA ALA A 4 -11.73 5.99 21.13
C ALA A 4 -11.20 4.75 21.85
N ASP A 5 -11.80 3.59 21.60
CA ASP A 5 -11.42 2.32 22.18
C ASP A 5 -10.41 1.56 21.31
N LEU A 6 -10.48 1.78 20.01
CA LEU A 6 -9.60 1.17 19.02
C LEU A 6 -9.38 2.11 17.83
N ALA A 7 -8.34 1.83 17.05
CA ALA A 7 -8.10 2.50 15.77
C ALA A 7 -7.95 1.45 14.65
N VAL A 8 -8.55 1.75 13.49
CA VAL A 8 -8.43 0.93 12.29
C VAL A 8 -7.58 1.68 11.26
N HIS A 9 -6.52 1.04 10.82
CA HIS A 9 -5.54 1.64 9.91
C HIS A 9 -5.40 0.88 8.60
N SER A 10 -5.09 1.59 7.52
CA SER A 10 -4.37 0.94 6.43
C SER A 10 -3.01 0.51 6.96
N LEU A 11 -2.72 -0.79 6.95
CA LEU A 11 -1.55 -1.33 7.67
C LEU A 11 -0.22 -0.78 7.14
N LYS A 12 -0.13 -0.43 5.86
CA LYS A 12 1.04 0.21 5.26
C LYS A 12 1.39 1.58 5.86
N ASP A 13 0.41 2.23 6.50
CA ASP A 13 0.58 3.57 7.07
C ASP A 13 0.90 3.50 8.58
N VAL A 14 0.87 2.29 9.16
CA VAL A 14 1.23 2.04 10.57
C VAL A 14 2.76 2.01 10.71
N PRO A 15 3.35 2.77 11.64
CA PRO A 15 4.78 2.72 11.90
C PRO A 15 5.28 1.29 12.11
N MET A 16 6.51 1.00 11.68
CA MET A 16 7.10 -0.35 11.85
C MET A 16 7.21 -0.72 13.33
N ASP A 17 7.54 0.25 14.17
CA ASP A 17 7.50 0.13 15.63
C ASP A 17 6.36 1.00 16.15
N LEU A 18 5.43 0.36 16.87
CA LEU A 18 4.32 1.07 17.49
C LEU A 18 4.83 1.87 18.70
N PRO A 19 4.20 3.00 19.03
CA PRO A 19 4.46 3.69 20.27
C PRO A 19 4.21 2.76 21.48
N GLU A 20 4.98 2.98 22.56
CA GLU A 20 4.78 2.25 23.80
C GLU A 20 3.34 2.36 24.30
N GLY A 21 2.80 1.24 24.78
CA GLY A 21 1.41 1.18 25.25
C GLY A 21 0.36 0.88 24.18
N PHE A 22 0.76 0.64 22.91
CA PHE A 22 -0.16 0.25 21.84
C PHE A 22 0.25 -1.08 21.20
N VAL A 23 -0.75 -1.84 20.74
CA VAL A 23 -0.54 -3.12 20.07
C VAL A 23 -1.49 -3.27 18.87
N LEU A 24 -1.03 -3.92 17.81
CA LEU A 24 -1.90 -4.43 16.75
C LEU A 24 -2.50 -5.75 17.24
N VAL A 25 -3.80 -5.75 17.52
CA VAL A 25 -4.51 -6.92 18.04
C VAL A 25 -4.99 -7.84 16.93
N ALA A 26 -5.31 -7.32 15.77
CA ALA A 26 -5.77 -8.10 14.63
C ALA A 26 -5.35 -7.45 13.30
N VAL A 27 -5.12 -8.32 12.32
CA VAL A 27 -4.93 -7.95 10.91
C VAL A 27 -6.03 -8.64 10.12
N GLY A 28 -6.89 -7.85 9.48
CA GLY A 28 -7.99 -8.37 8.66
C GLY A 28 -7.51 -9.05 7.38
N GLU A 29 -8.42 -9.79 6.74
CA GLU A 29 -8.16 -10.41 5.44
C GLU A 29 -7.66 -9.36 4.43
N ARG A 30 -6.63 -9.72 3.68
CA ARG A 30 -5.97 -8.81 2.75
C ARG A 30 -6.84 -8.57 1.51
N ALA A 31 -7.24 -7.33 1.28
CA ALA A 31 -7.78 -6.90 0.00
C ALA A 31 -6.65 -6.84 -1.05
N ASN A 32 -6.99 -6.43 -2.27
CA ASN A 32 -6.02 -6.34 -3.38
C ASN A 32 -4.76 -5.55 -2.98
N PRO A 33 -3.57 -6.19 -2.93
CA PRO A 33 -2.33 -5.54 -2.49
C PRO A 33 -1.67 -4.69 -3.57
N PHE A 34 -2.13 -4.77 -4.82
CA PHE A 34 -1.44 -4.20 -5.96
C PHE A 34 -1.63 -2.69 -6.10
N ASP A 35 -0.71 -2.08 -6.80
CA ASP A 35 -0.90 -0.73 -7.31
C ASP A 35 -1.79 -0.78 -8.56
N ALA A 36 -2.52 0.30 -8.79
CA ALA A 36 -3.42 0.45 -9.93
C ALA A 36 -3.02 1.66 -10.75
N LEU A 37 -2.98 1.49 -12.06
CA LEU A 37 -2.94 2.57 -13.02
C LEU A 37 -4.35 3.18 -13.14
N VAL A 38 -4.43 4.48 -13.00
CA VAL A 38 -5.64 5.28 -13.24
C VAL A 38 -5.31 6.32 -14.30
N SER A 39 -6.03 6.29 -15.40
CA SER A 39 -5.89 7.25 -16.50
C SER A 39 -7.23 7.43 -17.19
N ASN A 40 -7.43 8.60 -17.81
CA ASN A 40 -8.61 8.87 -18.64
C ASN A 40 -8.42 8.42 -20.10
N ARG A 41 -7.17 8.13 -20.51
CA ARG A 41 -6.82 7.88 -21.92
C ARG A 41 -6.08 6.58 -22.18
N TYR A 42 -5.29 6.10 -21.19
CA TYR A 42 -4.37 4.98 -21.38
C TYR A 42 -4.79 3.79 -20.51
N GLU A 43 -4.67 2.59 -21.05
CA GLU A 43 -5.00 1.34 -20.32
C GLU A 43 -3.77 0.73 -19.64
N ARG A 44 -2.55 1.01 -20.15
CA ARG A 44 -1.29 0.45 -19.67
C ARG A 44 -0.20 1.52 -19.57
N LEU A 45 0.79 1.27 -18.73
CA LEU A 45 1.96 2.16 -18.60
C LEU A 45 2.78 2.24 -19.89
N GLU A 46 2.86 1.14 -20.62
CA GLU A 46 3.59 1.03 -21.90
C GLU A 46 2.99 1.91 -23.01
N GLU A 47 1.74 2.29 -22.89
CA GLU A 47 1.03 3.13 -23.87
C GLU A 47 1.28 4.63 -23.67
N LEU A 48 1.87 5.00 -22.52
CA LEU A 48 2.14 6.39 -22.21
C LEU A 48 3.27 6.93 -23.11
N PRO A 49 3.07 8.05 -23.81
CA PRO A 49 4.08 8.61 -24.70
C PRO A 49 5.27 9.18 -23.93
N GLU A 50 6.36 9.44 -24.65
CA GLU A 50 7.52 10.13 -24.11
C GLU A 50 7.13 11.48 -23.47
N GLY A 51 7.65 11.71 -22.26
CA GLY A 51 7.35 12.92 -21.48
C GLY A 51 5.99 12.93 -20.79
N ALA A 52 5.17 11.87 -20.91
CA ALA A 52 3.88 11.79 -20.21
C ALA A 52 4.07 11.89 -18.69
N VAL A 53 3.15 12.58 -18.04
CA VAL A 53 3.23 12.91 -16.62
C VAL A 53 2.46 11.88 -15.79
N VAL A 54 3.18 11.16 -14.92
CA VAL A 54 2.59 10.19 -13.99
C VAL A 54 2.65 10.72 -12.56
N GLY A 55 1.50 10.78 -11.89
CA GLY A 55 1.35 11.32 -10.54
C GLY A 55 1.54 10.27 -9.45
N THR A 56 2.53 10.47 -8.58
CA THR A 56 2.69 9.74 -7.31
C THR A 56 3.53 10.55 -6.33
N SER A 57 3.30 10.38 -5.02
CA SER A 57 4.21 10.89 -3.96
C SER A 57 4.86 9.76 -3.18
N SER A 58 4.76 8.53 -3.68
CA SER A 58 5.42 7.37 -3.08
C SER A 58 6.78 7.18 -3.73
N LEU A 59 7.86 7.33 -2.95
CA LEU A 59 9.23 7.09 -3.42
C LEU A 59 9.41 5.66 -3.95
N ARG A 60 8.73 4.69 -3.35
CA ARG A 60 8.71 3.29 -3.82
C ARG A 60 8.16 3.17 -5.24
N ARG A 61 7.03 3.82 -5.52
CA ARG A 61 6.42 3.81 -6.86
C ARG A 61 7.29 4.60 -7.85
N GLU A 62 7.74 5.77 -7.46
CA GLU A 62 8.59 6.61 -8.28
C GLU A 62 9.84 5.88 -8.73
N ALA A 63 10.56 5.23 -7.81
CA ALA A 63 11.78 4.50 -8.13
C ALA A 63 11.53 3.37 -9.15
N GLN A 64 10.46 2.59 -8.98
CA GLN A 64 10.11 1.51 -9.89
C GLN A 64 9.65 2.03 -11.26
N LEU A 65 8.85 3.12 -11.30
CA LEU A 65 8.45 3.76 -12.54
C LEU A 65 9.66 4.28 -13.32
N ARG A 66 10.57 5.02 -12.66
CA ARG A 66 11.78 5.56 -13.31
C ARG A 66 12.70 4.48 -13.85
N ALA A 67 12.82 3.35 -13.13
CA ALA A 67 13.64 2.24 -13.57
C ALA A 67 13.09 1.54 -14.82
N ARG A 68 11.76 1.39 -14.92
CA ARG A 68 11.12 0.67 -16.04
C ARG A 68 10.71 1.58 -17.20
N PHE A 69 10.30 2.79 -16.89
CA PHE A 69 9.76 3.76 -17.85
C PHE A 69 10.51 5.09 -17.74
N PRO A 70 11.81 5.13 -18.07
CA PRO A 70 12.67 6.32 -17.91
C PRO A 70 12.21 7.50 -18.78
N HIS A 71 11.38 7.24 -19.79
CA HIS A 71 10.80 8.27 -20.67
C HIS A 71 9.63 9.03 -20.02
N LEU A 72 9.09 8.55 -18.88
CA LEU A 72 7.98 9.18 -18.18
C LEU A 72 8.48 10.26 -17.20
N GLN A 73 7.66 11.29 -17.03
CA GLN A 73 7.87 12.30 -16.01
C GLN A 73 7.08 11.97 -14.75
N VAL A 74 7.74 11.66 -13.65
CA VAL A 74 7.06 11.43 -12.37
C VAL A 74 6.95 12.75 -11.61
N LYS A 75 5.72 13.12 -11.24
CA LYS A 75 5.43 14.34 -10.46
C LYS A 75 4.71 14.03 -9.15
N PRO A 76 4.96 14.81 -8.09
CA PRO A 76 4.29 14.63 -6.80
C PRO A 76 2.77 14.77 -6.91
N LEU A 77 2.02 13.81 -6.33
CA LEU A 77 0.57 13.82 -6.26
C LEU A 77 0.11 13.64 -4.82
N ARG A 78 -0.46 14.67 -4.21
CA ARG A 78 -0.92 14.70 -2.82
C ARG A 78 -2.42 14.96 -2.72
N GLY A 79 -3.00 14.56 -1.59
CA GLY A 79 -4.42 14.66 -1.27
C GLY A 79 -5.03 13.29 -1.00
N ASN A 80 -6.32 13.26 -0.68
CA ASN A 80 -7.08 12.00 -0.61
C ASN A 80 -7.37 11.46 -2.02
N VAL A 81 -8.02 10.30 -2.12
CA VAL A 81 -8.30 9.65 -3.41
C VAL A 81 -9.11 10.56 -4.32
N GLN A 82 -10.17 11.19 -3.82
CA GLN A 82 -11.03 12.07 -4.59
C GLN A 82 -10.25 13.28 -5.15
N THR A 83 -9.43 13.92 -4.32
CA THR A 83 -8.59 15.05 -4.74
C THR A 83 -7.60 14.64 -5.84
N ARG A 84 -7.00 13.44 -5.72
CA ARG A 84 -6.06 12.92 -6.72
C ARG A 84 -6.76 12.61 -8.04
N LEU A 85 -7.95 12.04 -7.99
CA LEU A 85 -8.77 11.79 -9.18
C LEU A 85 -9.19 13.09 -9.85
N ALA A 86 -9.60 14.10 -9.08
CA ALA A 86 -9.95 15.40 -9.63
C ALA A 86 -8.79 16.07 -10.36
N LYS A 87 -7.56 15.97 -9.84
CA LYS A 87 -6.35 16.47 -10.53
C LYS A 87 -6.09 15.75 -11.85
N LEU A 88 -6.30 14.42 -11.90
CA LEU A 88 -6.22 13.66 -13.15
C LEU A 88 -7.30 14.11 -14.13
N ASP A 89 -8.54 14.30 -13.66
CA ASP A 89 -9.67 14.69 -14.50
C ASP A 89 -9.52 16.12 -15.04
N ASN A 90 -8.83 16.99 -14.30
CA ASN A 90 -8.46 18.34 -14.74
C ASN A 90 -7.30 18.36 -15.77
N GLY A 91 -6.65 17.22 -16.03
CA GLY A 91 -5.54 17.12 -16.97
C GLY A 91 -4.17 17.51 -16.43
N ASP A 92 -4.03 17.61 -15.08
CA ASP A 92 -2.73 17.88 -14.44
C ASP A 92 -1.74 16.73 -14.63
N TYR A 93 -2.24 15.52 -14.91
CA TYR A 93 -1.52 14.26 -15.13
C TYR A 93 -2.11 13.47 -16.28
N ASP A 94 -1.28 12.71 -16.99
CA ASP A 94 -1.73 11.72 -18.00
C ASP A 94 -2.20 10.43 -17.35
N ALA A 95 -1.57 10.07 -16.22
CA ALA A 95 -1.92 8.94 -15.38
C ALA A 95 -1.52 9.18 -13.91
N ILE A 96 -2.12 8.43 -13.00
CA ILE A 96 -1.74 8.42 -11.59
C ILE A 96 -1.68 6.98 -11.08
N ILE A 97 -0.83 6.71 -10.07
CA ILE A 97 -0.73 5.40 -9.44
C ILE A 97 -1.31 5.46 -8.04
N LEU A 98 -2.33 4.62 -7.81
CA LEU A 98 -3.00 4.48 -6.51
C LEU A 98 -2.94 3.02 -6.04
N ALA A 99 -3.21 2.77 -4.74
CA ALA A 99 -3.42 1.41 -4.26
C ALA A 99 -4.82 0.93 -4.68
N ALA A 100 -4.92 -0.23 -5.31
CA ALA A 100 -6.18 -0.81 -5.76
C ALA A 100 -7.20 -0.93 -4.62
N ALA A 101 -6.80 -1.46 -3.46
CA ALA A 101 -7.68 -1.57 -2.29
C ALA A 101 -8.33 -0.23 -1.87
N GLY A 102 -7.65 0.90 -2.07
CA GLY A 102 -8.22 2.22 -1.78
C GLY A 102 -9.36 2.60 -2.73
N LEU A 103 -9.21 2.29 -4.01
CA LEU A 103 -10.25 2.51 -5.03
C LEU A 103 -11.42 1.55 -4.83
N GLU A 104 -11.14 0.26 -4.58
CA GLU A 104 -12.15 -0.78 -4.36
C GLU A 104 -13.02 -0.47 -3.14
N ARG A 105 -12.43 -0.06 -2.00
CA ARG A 105 -13.17 0.34 -0.79
C ARG A 105 -14.08 1.56 -1.00
N LEU A 106 -13.74 2.43 -1.93
CA LEU A 106 -14.55 3.57 -2.34
C LEU A 106 -15.52 3.25 -3.49
N GLN A 107 -15.60 1.98 -3.91
CA GLN A 107 -16.42 1.51 -5.03
C GLN A 107 -16.06 2.20 -6.37
N LEU A 108 -14.79 2.56 -6.53
CA LEU A 108 -14.26 3.25 -7.71
C LEU A 108 -13.55 2.29 -8.68
N HIS A 109 -14.06 1.05 -8.81
CA HIS A 109 -13.49 0.00 -9.69
C HIS A 109 -13.35 0.46 -11.13
N GLY A 110 -14.31 1.23 -11.64
CA GLY A 110 -14.29 1.76 -13.00
C GLY A 110 -13.17 2.77 -13.31
N ARG A 111 -12.44 3.22 -12.28
CA ARG A 111 -11.26 4.08 -12.45
C ARG A 111 -9.96 3.30 -12.60
N ILE A 112 -9.96 2.02 -12.29
CA ILE A 112 -8.80 1.14 -12.45
C ILE A 112 -8.70 0.74 -13.92
N ARG A 113 -7.63 1.15 -14.60
CA ARG A 113 -7.33 0.73 -15.96
C ARG A 113 -6.62 -0.60 -15.98
N SER A 114 -5.55 -0.72 -15.21
CA SER A 114 -4.84 -1.98 -15.01
C SER A 114 -4.29 -2.08 -13.59
N LEU A 115 -4.16 -3.31 -13.12
CA LEU A 115 -3.41 -3.63 -11.91
C LEU A 115 -1.95 -3.84 -12.29
N LEU A 116 -1.04 -3.28 -11.50
CA LEU A 116 0.39 -3.46 -11.69
C LEU A 116 0.83 -4.69 -10.90
N PRO A 117 1.26 -5.77 -11.57
CA PRO A 117 1.73 -6.96 -10.88
C PRO A 117 3.01 -6.66 -10.06
N PRO A 118 3.36 -7.49 -9.06
CA PRO A 118 4.54 -7.27 -8.24
C PRO A 118 5.87 -7.19 -9.02
N SER A 119 5.93 -7.82 -10.19
CA SER A 119 7.07 -7.68 -11.13
C SER A 119 7.24 -6.26 -11.65
N ASP A 120 6.16 -5.48 -11.71
CA ASP A 120 6.14 -4.13 -12.28
C ASP A 120 6.14 -3.07 -11.18
N SER A 121 5.40 -3.31 -10.10
CA SER A 121 5.34 -2.45 -8.94
C SER A 121 5.20 -3.29 -7.67
N LEU A 122 6.34 -3.60 -7.03
CA LEU A 122 6.33 -4.34 -5.76
C LEU A 122 5.60 -3.51 -4.69
N PRO A 123 4.56 -4.06 -4.03
CA PRO A 123 3.76 -3.33 -3.05
C PRO A 123 4.54 -2.80 -1.85
N ALA A 124 3.96 -1.86 -1.13
CA ALA A 124 4.43 -1.48 0.20
C ALA A 124 4.10 -2.57 1.22
N ALA A 125 4.91 -2.72 2.26
CA ALA A 125 4.64 -3.64 3.37
C ALA A 125 3.23 -3.38 3.95
N GLY A 126 2.40 -4.42 4.03
CA GLY A 126 1.03 -4.35 4.55
C GLY A 126 0.02 -3.68 3.60
N GLN A 127 0.38 -3.36 2.35
CA GLN A 127 -0.58 -2.78 1.41
C GLN A 127 -1.76 -3.74 1.17
N GLY A 128 -2.98 -3.20 1.19
CA GLY A 128 -4.23 -3.97 1.06
C GLY A 128 -4.81 -4.47 2.39
N ALA A 129 -4.01 -4.63 3.43
CA ALA A 129 -4.47 -5.07 4.74
C ALA A 129 -4.93 -3.91 5.64
N LEU A 130 -5.88 -4.19 6.53
CA LEU A 130 -6.27 -3.33 7.63
C LEU A 130 -5.69 -3.89 8.93
N GLY A 131 -5.18 -3.01 9.77
CA GLY A 131 -4.73 -3.36 11.12
C GLY A 131 -5.64 -2.71 12.16
N ILE A 132 -5.95 -3.44 13.23
CA ILE A 132 -6.72 -2.95 14.37
C ILE A 132 -5.76 -2.76 15.53
N GLU A 133 -5.64 -1.52 15.99
CA GLU A 133 -4.78 -1.11 17.10
C GLU A 133 -5.62 -0.82 18.33
N ILE A 134 -5.14 -1.26 19.48
CA ILE A 134 -5.71 -0.95 20.81
C ILE A 134 -4.61 -0.51 21.77
N ALA A 135 -4.99 0.15 22.83
CA ALA A 135 -4.09 0.34 23.96
C ALA A 135 -3.79 -1.02 24.63
N ALA A 136 -2.53 -1.30 24.93
CA ALA A 136 -2.05 -2.59 25.43
C ALA A 136 -2.74 -3.05 26.73
N HIS A 137 -3.23 -2.10 27.53
CA HIS A 137 -3.97 -2.40 28.78
C HIS A 137 -5.44 -2.80 28.55
N ARG A 138 -5.99 -2.62 27.31
CA ARG A 138 -7.37 -2.95 26.97
C ARG A 138 -7.51 -4.43 26.60
N THR A 139 -7.17 -5.29 27.57
CA THR A 139 -7.26 -6.75 27.41
C THR A 139 -8.70 -7.25 27.20
N ASP A 140 -9.68 -6.48 27.68
CA ASP A 140 -11.12 -6.69 27.45
C ASP A 140 -11.51 -6.71 25.96
N LEU A 141 -10.75 -6.03 25.11
CA LEU A 141 -11.02 -5.96 23.67
C LEU A 141 -10.35 -7.10 22.89
N VAL A 142 -9.35 -7.78 23.45
CA VAL A 142 -8.58 -8.81 22.73
C VAL A 142 -9.48 -9.93 22.23
N ASP A 143 -10.28 -10.53 23.13
CA ASP A 143 -11.16 -11.67 22.79
C ASP A 143 -12.26 -11.28 21.77
N ILE A 144 -12.67 -10.01 21.78
CA ILE A 144 -13.68 -9.49 20.86
C ILE A 144 -13.09 -9.27 19.45
N LEU A 145 -11.84 -8.80 19.38
CA LEU A 145 -11.21 -8.38 18.13
C LEU A 145 -10.37 -9.49 17.46
N LEU A 146 -9.83 -10.42 18.25
CA LEU A 146 -9.02 -11.52 17.75
C LEU A 146 -9.71 -12.37 16.65
N PRO A 147 -11.03 -12.63 16.69
CA PRO A 147 -11.72 -13.33 15.60
C PRO A 147 -11.66 -12.61 14.23
N LEU A 148 -11.34 -11.31 14.22
CA LEU A 148 -11.13 -10.55 12.97
C LEU A 148 -9.74 -10.77 12.38
N ASN A 149 -8.83 -11.44 13.10
CA ASN A 149 -7.49 -11.69 12.63
C ASN A 149 -7.46 -12.80 11.59
N HIS A 150 -7.02 -12.47 10.37
CA HIS A 150 -6.79 -13.44 9.31
C HIS A 150 -5.35 -13.96 9.39
N ALA A 151 -5.19 -15.19 9.87
CA ALA A 151 -3.88 -15.76 10.24
C ALA A 151 -2.86 -15.72 9.09
N GLN A 152 -3.26 -16.09 7.87
CA GLN A 152 -2.37 -16.08 6.71
C GLN A 152 -1.92 -14.65 6.34
N THR A 153 -2.86 -13.70 6.33
CA THR A 153 -2.51 -12.29 6.08
C THR A 153 -1.57 -11.78 7.17
N ALA A 154 -1.86 -12.08 8.44
CA ALA A 154 -1.03 -11.67 9.57
C ALA A 154 0.41 -12.20 9.46
N ALA A 155 0.58 -13.48 9.08
CA ALA A 155 1.90 -14.08 8.84
C ALA A 155 2.66 -13.36 7.71
N CYS A 156 2.03 -13.16 6.56
CA CYS A 156 2.62 -12.47 5.41
C CYS A 156 3.05 -11.04 5.76
N VAL A 157 2.15 -10.25 6.34
CA VAL A 157 2.46 -8.84 6.64
C VAL A 157 3.46 -8.70 7.79
N THR A 158 3.54 -9.67 8.70
CA THR A 158 4.59 -9.73 9.72
C THR A 158 5.96 -9.89 9.08
N ALA A 159 6.10 -10.80 8.10
CA ALA A 159 7.33 -10.97 7.33
C ALA A 159 7.71 -9.70 6.55
N GLU A 160 6.74 -9.07 5.88
CA GLU A 160 6.94 -7.80 5.14
C GLU A 160 7.42 -6.68 6.06
N ARG A 161 6.78 -6.51 7.22
CA ARG A 161 7.12 -5.49 8.22
C ARG A 161 8.47 -5.76 8.87
N ALA A 162 8.82 -7.04 9.11
CA ALA A 162 10.14 -7.42 9.62
C ALA A 162 11.26 -7.02 8.64
N LEU A 163 11.08 -7.29 7.34
CA LEU A 163 12.02 -6.85 6.31
C LEU A 163 12.12 -5.32 6.28
N ALA A 164 10.98 -4.63 6.26
CA ALA A 164 10.96 -3.16 6.24
C ALA A 164 11.66 -2.57 7.47
N ARG A 165 11.44 -3.13 8.67
CA ARG A 165 12.10 -2.71 9.91
C ARG A 165 13.62 -2.92 9.83
N ALA A 166 14.07 -4.09 9.38
CA ALA A 166 15.49 -4.41 9.27
C ALA A 166 16.26 -3.48 8.32
N LEU A 167 15.56 -2.94 7.31
CA LEU A 167 16.11 -2.00 6.33
C LEU A 167 15.90 -0.53 6.70
N GLY A 168 15.51 -0.24 7.95
CA GLY A 168 15.24 1.12 8.41
C GLY A 168 14.05 1.78 7.69
N GLY A 169 13.11 0.94 7.23
CA GLY A 169 11.97 1.36 6.40
C GLY A 169 11.06 2.32 7.12
N SER A 170 10.95 3.50 6.53
CA SER A 170 9.90 4.48 6.80
C SER A 170 9.20 4.80 5.47
N CYS A 171 8.10 5.56 5.53
CA CYS A 171 7.45 6.07 4.31
C CYS A 171 8.38 6.95 3.43
N GLN A 172 9.56 7.31 3.94
CA GLN A 172 10.58 8.12 3.28
C GLN A 172 11.68 7.30 2.60
N VAL A 173 11.62 5.97 2.70
CA VAL A 173 12.56 5.07 2.02
C VAL A 173 11.83 4.41 0.84
N PRO A 174 12.43 4.36 -0.36
CA PRO A 174 11.85 3.67 -1.51
C PRO A 174 11.95 2.14 -1.33
N LEU A 175 11.12 1.60 -0.44
CA LEU A 175 11.10 0.20 -0.04
C LEU A 175 9.78 -0.46 -0.43
N GLY A 176 9.86 -1.60 -1.12
CA GLY A 176 8.79 -2.52 -1.38
C GLY A 176 8.99 -3.82 -0.60
N ALA A 177 7.91 -4.40 -0.08
CA ALA A 177 7.91 -5.72 0.54
C ALA A 177 6.56 -6.38 0.30
N TYR A 178 6.59 -7.59 -0.25
CA TYR A 178 5.38 -8.34 -0.53
C TYR A 178 5.62 -9.82 -0.26
N CYS A 179 4.76 -10.41 0.55
CA CYS A 179 4.80 -11.81 0.94
C CYS A 179 3.54 -12.53 0.49
N THR A 180 3.71 -13.73 -0.04
CA THR A 180 2.64 -14.67 -0.35
C THR A 180 2.83 -15.95 0.46
N ALA A 181 1.74 -16.65 0.73
CA ALA A 181 1.77 -18.00 1.29
C ALA A 181 1.17 -18.96 0.27
N ASP A 182 1.79 -20.12 0.09
CA ASP A 182 1.23 -21.20 -0.71
C ASP A 182 0.22 -22.04 0.08
N GLU A 183 -0.33 -23.07 -0.55
CA GLU A 183 -1.30 -23.99 0.05
C GLU A 183 -0.74 -24.81 1.24
N HIS A 184 0.58 -24.91 1.35
CA HIS A 184 1.29 -25.58 2.44
C HIS A 184 1.72 -24.61 3.55
N GLY A 185 1.40 -23.31 3.40
CA GLY A 185 1.78 -22.27 4.35
C GLY A 185 3.23 -21.81 4.22
N LEU A 186 3.95 -22.21 3.16
CA LEU A 186 5.30 -21.70 2.87
C LEU A 186 5.21 -20.25 2.44
N LEU A 187 5.97 -19.40 3.11
CA LEU A 187 6.02 -17.97 2.84
C LEU A 187 7.10 -17.65 1.80
N THR A 188 6.72 -16.93 0.77
CA THR A 188 7.67 -16.34 -0.21
C THR A 188 7.65 -14.82 -0.05
N LEU A 189 8.77 -14.25 0.38
CA LEU A 189 8.94 -12.82 0.61
C LEU A 189 9.79 -12.20 -0.49
N HIS A 190 9.23 -11.20 -1.17
CA HIS A 190 9.93 -10.35 -2.12
C HIS A 190 10.22 -9.00 -1.49
N GLY A 191 11.44 -8.51 -1.66
CA GLY A 191 11.88 -7.21 -1.18
C GLY A 191 12.53 -6.38 -2.27
N LEU A 192 12.35 -5.06 -2.20
CA LEU A 192 12.98 -4.09 -3.07
C LEU A 192 13.42 -2.88 -2.24
N VAL A 193 14.65 -2.48 -2.42
CA VAL A 193 15.16 -1.18 -1.95
C VAL A 193 15.74 -0.46 -3.15
N ALA A 194 15.36 0.79 -3.32
CA ALA A 194 15.93 1.63 -4.37
C ALA A 194 16.70 2.79 -3.74
N HIS A 195 17.64 3.34 -4.52
CA HIS A 195 18.30 4.59 -4.18
C HIS A 195 17.41 5.76 -4.65
N PRO A 196 17.25 6.84 -3.83
CA PRO A 196 16.50 8.02 -4.23
C PRO A 196 17.11 8.72 -5.45
#